data_345e7485d90d19f1a9795a42ade27806
#
_entry.id   345e7485d90d19f1a9795a42ade27806
#
_cell.length_a   1.000
_cell.length_b   1.000
_cell.length_c   1.000
_cell.angle_alpha   90.00
_cell.angle_beta   90.00
_cell.angle_gamma   90.00
#
_symmetry.space_group_name_H-M   'P 1'
#
loop_
_entity.id
_entity.type
_entity.pdbx_description
1 polymer ?
#
loop_
_entity_poly.entity_id
_entity_poly.type
_entity_poly.pdbx_seq_one_letter_code
_entity_poly.pdbx_strand_id
1 'polypeptide(L)'
;MTHEDILTWLYTLSPIEAALKDYYLHYHRPPQPSMFHQISCTQMPKFDKAFDNIDTIPAITAALDGLPGTLKLEMDDTWIQKDENISICRHPRYSPVNIHTHTFIEISVVYHGQCTHHFYENLHDLTDGEQLDLKTGDICIIPPNTCHSISVFDDSIIINLLIRTKLMKETLSRILSSNHLLFDFFVHTLYNKDTSDFMLFSTDADQRILNLLVDMMLEACERRPYYQQASDLMLGLMFTYLQRDFSDHIRFSRNAATGIGHIPPILQYMHQHYNQNVDEIAGHFHLNTAYLSRLFKKHTHHTAIETLKKIRMEAAKDFLLNSHMPVQDISQTVGYSDIPFFISTFKKYYGATPLQYRKNARCHVPSDTQ
;
A
#
# COMPACT_ATOMS: atom_id res chain seq x y z
N MET A 1 0.19 22.02 18.55
CA MET A 1 1.31 21.08 18.34
C MET A 1 2.03 21.47 17.06
N THR A 2 3.34 21.29 16.98
CA THR A 2 4.17 21.62 15.83
C THR A 2 4.77 20.34 15.20
N HIS A 3 5.31 20.45 13.99
CA HIS A 3 6.11 19.35 13.40
C HIS A 3 7.28 18.96 14.30
N GLU A 4 7.93 19.92 14.94
CA GLU A 4 9.06 19.67 15.85
C GLU A 4 8.64 18.85 17.08
N ASP A 5 7.43 19.07 17.60
CA ASP A 5 6.88 18.27 18.69
C ASP A 5 6.67 16.82 18.25
N ILE A 6 6.11 16.58 17.06
CA ILE A 6 5.95 15.23 16.47
C ILE A 6 7.31 14.55 16.25
N LEU A 7 8.27 15.27 15.67
CA LEU A 7 9.62 14.74 15.43
C LEU A 7 10.32 14.38 16.73
N THR A 8 10.24 15.27 17.74
CA THR A 8 10.80 15.00 19.06
C THR A 8 10.20 13.74 19.67
N TRP A 9 8.88 13.58 19.60
CA TRP A 9 8.20 12.38 20.09
C TRP A 9 8.61 11.13 19.31
N LEU A 10 8.72 11.18 17.98
CA LEU A 10 9.12 10.05 17.14
C LEU A 10 10.51 9.53 17.51
N TYR A 11 11.46 10.41 17.74
CA TYR A 11 12.84 10.04 18.07
C TYR A 11 13.04 9.70 19.55
N THR A 12 12.11 10.03 20.44
CA THR A 12 12.18 9.70 21.87
C THR A 12 11.68 8.29 22.12
N LEU A 13 12.45 7.49 22.87
CA LEU A 13 11.99 6.21 23.38
C LEU A 13 10.94 6.45 24.46
N SER A 14 9.83 5.73 24.40
CA SER A 14 8.93 5.63 25.54
C SER A 14 9.63 4.88 26.68
N PRO A 15 9.21 5.04 27.95
CA PRO A 15 9.80 4.30 29.05
C PRO A 15 9.73 2.78 28.90
N ILE A 16 8.68 2.28 28.24
CA ILE A 16 8.54 0.84 27.92
C ILE A 16 9.57 0.44 26.87
N GLU A 17 9.70 1.19 25.77
CA GLU A 17 10.73 0.92 24.76
C GLU A 17 12.14 0.98 25.36
N ALA A 18 12.43 1.91 26.26
CA ALA A 18 13.72 2.01 26.95
C ALA A 18 14.00 0.73 27.79
N ALA A 19 13.02 0.25 28.54
CA ALA A 19 13.17 -0.98 29.33
C ALA A 19 13.32 -2.23 28.43
N LEU A 20 12.60 -2.29 27.30
CA LEU A 20 12.73 -3.37 26.32
C LEU A 20 14.10 -3.32 25.62
N LYS A 21 14.61 -2.13 25.32
CA LYS A 21 15.96 -1.91 24.78
C LYS A 21 17.02 -2.43 25.75
N ASP A 22 16.93 -2.05 27.03
CA ASP A 22 17.86 -2.51 28.06
C ASP A 22 17.86 -4.04 28.18
N TYR A 23 16.68 -4.66 28.15
CA TYR A 23 16.56 -6.10 28.11
C TYR A 23 17.23 -6.70 26.87
N TYR A 24 16.94 -6.19 25.68
CA TYR A 24 17.50 -6.68 24.43
C TYR A 24 19.03 -6.58 24.40
N LEU A 25 19.58 -5.44 24.83
CA LEU A 25 21.02 -5.23 24.89
C LEU A 25 21.72 -6.15 25.92
N HIS A 26 21.04 -6.46 27.02
CA HIS A 26 21.61 -7.34 28.05
C HIS A 26 21.60 -8.83 27.65
N TYR A 27 20.49 -9.31 27.07
CA TYR A 27 20.28 -10.73 26.78
C TYR A 27 20.51 -11.10 25.33
N HIS A 28 20.69 -10.15 24.42
CA HIS A 28 20.85 -10.33 22.96
C HIS A 28 19.76 -11.21 22.35
N ARG A 29 18.54 -11.11 22.83
CA ARG A 29 17.35 -11.81 22.32
C ARG A 29 16.09 -10.96 22.49
N PRO A 30 15.08 -11.14 21.63
CA PRO A 30 13.80 -10.43 21.74
C PRO A 30 13.14 -10.68 23.10
N PRO A 31 12.47 -9.68 23.70
CA PRO A 31 11.64 -9.86 24.87
C PRO A 31 10.53 -10.88 24.60
N GLN A 32 10.16 -11.65 25.62
CA GLN A 32 8.99 -12.53 25.55
C GLN A 32 7.71 -11.72 25.80
N PRO A 33 6.56 -12.09 25.21
CA PRO A 33 5.28 -11.40 25.43
C PRO A 33 4.92 -11.22 26.91
N SER A 34 5.16 -12.25 27.74
CA SER A 34 4.94 -12.20 29.18
C SER A 34 5.79 -11.15 29.91
N MET A 35 6.96 -10.83 29.37
CA MET A 35 7.85 -9.80 29.94
C MET A 35 7.38 -8.39 29.54
N PHE A 36 6.83 -8.24 28.34
CA PHE A 36 6.23 -6.97 27.91
C PHE A 36 5.14 -6.56 28.90
N HIS A 37 4.26 -7.50 29.24
CA HIS A 37 3.23 -7.29 30.26
C HIS A 37 3.80 -6.92 31.63
N GLN A 38 4.82 -7.63 32.11
CA GLN A 38 5.47 -7.34 33.42
C GLN A 38 6.08 -5.94 33.45
N ILE A 39 6.79 -5.54 32.38
CA ILE A 39 7.40 -4.21 32.26
C ILE A 39 6.30 -3.14 32.20
N SER A 40 5.27 -3.35 31.38
CA SER A 40 4.18 -2.40 31.22
C SER A 40 3.38 -2.16 32.51
N CYS A 41 3.12 -3.23 33.30
CA CYS A 41 2.41 -3.12 34.56
C CYS A 41 3.21 -2.44 35.67
N THR A 42 4.55 -2.56 35.64
CA THR A 42 5.42 -2.03 36.70
C THR A 42 5.95 -0.63 36.42
N GLN A 43 6.04 -0.23 35.18
CA GLN A 43 6.68 1.03 34.76
C GLN A 43 5.75 1.95 33.98
N MET A 44 4.40 1.77 34.05
CA MET A 44 3.50 2.67 33.36
C MET A 44 3.70 4.12 33.82
N PRO A 45 4.48 4.94 33.10
CA PRO A 45 4.44 6.38 33.31
C PRO A 45 3.10 6.89 32.79
N LYS A 46 2.71 8.05 33.27
CA LYS A 46 1.61 8.79 32.62
C LYS A 46 2.06 9.08 31.19
N PHE A 47 1.46 8.35 30.23
CA PHE A 47 1.64 8.66 28.82
C PHE A 47 1.38 10.15 28.57
N ASP A 48 2.13 10.77 27.70
CA ASP A 48 1.83 12.14 27.32
C ASP A 48 0.51 12.11 26.52
N LYS A 49 -0.57 12.53 27.18
CA LYS A 49 -1.92 12.54 26.58
C LYS A 49 -2.01 13.23 25.23
N ALA A 50 -1.04 14.08 24.91
CA ALA A 50 -0.97 14.75 23.61
C ALA A 50 -0.77 13.78 22.44
N PHE A 51 -0.19 12.59 22.70
CA PHE A 51 0.13 11.59 21.67
C PHE A 51 -0.69 10.30 21.80
N ASP A 52 -1.67 10.22 22.71
CA ASP A 52 -2.50 9.02 22.94
C ASP A 52 -3.16 8.49 21.66
N ASN A 53 -3.39 9.35 20.68
CA ASN A 53 -4.05 8.99 19.41
C ASN A 53 -3.13 8.31 18.41
N ILE A 54 -1.82 8.41 18.60
CA ILE A 54 -0.79 7.88 17.68
C ILE A 54 0.20 6.93 18.37
N ASP A 55 0.03 6.69 19.68
CA ASP A 55 0.83 5.72 20.43
C ASP A 55 0.08 4.38 20.56
N THR A 56 0.64 3.31 20.00
CA THR A 56 0.04 1.98 20.02
C THR A 56 0.40 1.16 21.25
N ILE A 57 1.35 1.62 22.07
CA ILE A 57 1.82 0.84 23.23
C ILE A 57 0.67 0.48 24.18
N PRO A 58 -0.26 1.39 24.53
CA PRO A 58 -1.40 1.04 25.38
C PRO A 58 -2.30 -0.04 24.78
N ALA A 59 -2.59 0.02 23.46
CA ALA A 59 -3.44 -0.94 22.79
C ALA A 59 -2.77 -2.31 22.71
N ILE A 60 -1.48 -2.36 22.38
CA ILE A 60 -0.69 -3.59 22.34
C ILE A 60 -0.61 -4.20 23.76
N THR A 61 -0.37 -3.40 24.79
CA THR A 61 -0.34 -3.88 26.17
C THR A 61 -1.66 -4.53 26.57
N ALA A 62 -2.79 -3.91 26.24
CA ALA A 62 -4.12 -4.45 26.52
C ALA A 62 -4.40 -5.75 25.74
N ALA A 63 -3.95 -5.84 24.49
CA ALA A 63 -4.11 -7.03 23.66
C ALA A 63 -3.24 -8.21 24.12
N LEU A 64 -2.09 -7.93 24.76
CA LEU A 64 -1.16 -8.93 25.30
C LEU A 64 -1.53 -9.40 26.71
N ASP A 65 -2.48 -8.74 27.37
CA ASP A 65 -2.88 -9.08 28.74
C ASP A 65 -3.55 -10.46 28.80
N GLY A 66 -2.94 -11.36 29.56
CA GLY A 66 -3.46 -12.71 29.80
C GLY A 66 -3.15 -13.75 28.72
N LEU A 67 -2.33 -13.48 27.70
CA LEU A 67 -1.99 -14.45 26.66
C LEU A 67 -0.68 -15.19 26.96
N PRO A 68 -0.66 -16.54 27.03
CA PRO A 68 0.56 -17.32 27.22
C PRO A 68 1.26 -17.60 25.88
N GLY A 69 2.55 -17.30 25.78
CA GLY A 69 3.41 -17.79 24.71
C GLY A 69 3.48 -16.92 23.45
N THR A 70 3.89 -17.51 22.34
CA THR A 70 4.01 -16.83 21.03
C THR A 70 2.63 -16.38 20.55
N LEU A 71 2.45 -15.07 20.42
CA LEU A 71 1.16 -14.49 20.06
C LEU A 71 0.84 -14.68 18.59
N LYS A 72 -0.30 -15.31 18.35
CA LYS A 72 -1.01 -15.27 17.10
C LYS A 72 -2.23 -14.39 17.32
N LEU A 73 -2.22 -13.19 16.74
CA LEU A 73 -3.29 -12.22 16.92
C LEU A 73 -4.09 -12.10 15.63
N GLU A 74 -5.41 -12.14 15.75
CA GLU A 74 -6.33 -11.67 14.71
C GLU A 74 -6.79 -10.27 15.12
N MET A 75 -6.33 -9.24 14.38
CA MET A 75 -6.67 -7.85 14.66
C MET A 75 -7.85 -7.44 13.78
N ASP A 76 -8.87 -6.90 14.39
CA ASP A 76 -10.04 -6.41 13.69
C ASP A 76 -10.07 -4.86 13.61
N ASP A 77 -11.14 -4.32 13.05
CA ASP A 77 -11.33 -2.88 12.91
C ASP A 77 -11.41 -2.11 14.24
N THR A 78 -11.40 -2.76 15.40
CA THR A 78 -11.38 -2.08 16.72
C THR A 78 -10.03 -1.40 17.01
N TRP A 79 -8.97 -1.76 16.29
CA TRP A 79 -7.69 -1.06 16.31
C TRP A 79 -7.74 0.31 15.64
N ILE A 80 -8.78 0.58 14.85
CA ILE A 80 -9.07 1.89 14.28
C ILE A 80 -10.21 2.48 15.08
N GLN A 81 -10.07 3.70 15.58
CA GLN A 81 -11.10 4.32 16.41
C GLN A 81 -12.45 4.36 15.68
N LYS A 82 -13.55 4.17 16.42
CA LYS A 82 -14.88 3.88 15.89
C LYS A 82 -15.34 4.81 14.77
N ASP A 83 -15.02 6.08 14.90
CA ASP A 83 -15.46 7.14 13.97
C ASP A 83 -14.36 7.55 12.98
N GLU A 84 -13.24 6.80 12.91
CA GLU A 84 -12.12 7.07 12.03
C GLU A 84 -12.06 6.08 10.86
N ASN A 85 -11.58 6.56 9.72
CA ASN A 85 -11.29 5.73 8.55
C ASN A 85 -9.82 5.31 8.50
N ILE A 86 -8.94 6.15 9.04
CA ILE A 86 -7.49 5.98 9.08
C ILE A 86 -7.03 6.20 10.51
N SER A 87 -6.24 5.28 11.03
CA SER A 87 -5.44 5.49 12.23
C SER A 87 -3.98 5.51 11.84
N ILE A 88 -3.21 6.44 12.38
CA ILE A 88 -1.76 6.52 12.16
C ILE A 88 -1.05 6.34 13.48
N CYS A 89 -0.01 5.49 13.49
CA CYS A 89 0.66 5.14 14.73
C CYS A 89 2.13 4.79 14.49
N ARG A 90 2.94 4.93 15.53
CA ARG A 90 4.32 4.45 15.55
C ARG A 90 4.36 2.99 16.00
N HIS A 91 5.08 2.15 15.26
CA HIS A 91 5.37 0.78 15.71
C HIS A 91 6.32 0.82 16.92
N PRO A 92 6.05 0.07 18.02
CA PRO A 92 6.91 0.07 19.19
C PRO A 92 8.24 -0.63 18.91
N ARG A 93 9.32 0.02 19.28
CA ARG A 93 10.69 -0.51 19.15
C ARG A 93 10.99 -1.54 20.22
N TYR A 94 11.86 -2.50 19.91
CA TYR A 94 12.30 -3.57 20.85
C TYR A 94 11.16 -4.44 21.40
N SER A 95 9.96 -4.33 20.81
CA SER A 95 8.80 -5.13 21.23
C SER A 95 8.94 -6.60 20.86
N PRO A 96 8.25 -7.52 21.55
CA PRO A 96 8.13 -8.90 21.10
C PRO A 96 7.63 -8.99 19.66
N VAL A 97 8.15 -9.95 18.90
CA VAL A 97 7.67 -10.22 17.54
C VAL A 97 6.32 -10.91 17.62
N ASN A 98 5.29 -10.25 17.11
CA ASN A 98 3.92 -10.76 17.09
C ASN A 98 3.55 -11.17 15.68
N ILE A 99 3.18 -12.44 15.48
CA ILE A 99 2.64 -12.92 14.22
C ILE A 99 1.15 -12.69 14.25
N HIS A 100 0.63 -11.96 13.26
CA HIS A 100 -0.77 -11.54 13.23
C HIS A 100 -1.35 -11.45 11.83
N THR A 101 -2.68 -11.38 11.79
CA THR A 101 -3.48 -10.98 10.64
C THR A 101 -4.37 -9.83 11.05
N HIS A 102 -4.86 -9.05 10.11
CA HIS A 102 -5.80 -7.96 10.36
C HIS A 102 -6.87 -7.86 9.27
N THR A 103 -8.03 -7.25 9.59
CA THR A 103 -9.15 -7.07 8.65
C THR A 103 -9.08 -5.76 7.87
N PHE A 104 -8.20 -4.86 8.25
CA PHE A 104 -7.94 -3.57 7.61
C PHE A 104 -6.74 -3.67 6.65
N ILE A 105 -6.45 -2.58 5.94
CA ILE A 105 -5.22 -2.43 5.17
C ILE A 105 -4.19 -1.75 6.06
N GLU A 106 -2.98 -2.30 6.13
CA GLU A 106 -1.85 -1.66 6.79
C GLU A 106 -0.88 -1.11 5.75
N ILE A 107 -0.42 0.12 5.95
CA ILE A 107 0.70 0.70 5.22
C ILE A 107 1.81 0.96 6.22
N SER A 108 2.87 0.17 6.13
CA SER A 108 4.04 0.28 7.00
C SER A 108 5.13 1.07 6.29
N VAL A 109 5.55 2.18 6.89
CA VAL A 109 6.56 3.09 6.33
C VAL A 109 7.77 3.13 7.23
N VAL A 110 8.95 2.84 6.67
CA VAL A 110 10.22 3.06 7.38
C VAL A 110 10.57 4.54 7.32
N TYR A 111 10.18 5.27 8.37
CA TYR A 111 10.44 6.69 8.49
C TYR A 111 11.93 6.99 8.71
N HIS A 112 12.59 6.19 9.54
CA HIS A 112 14.03 6.27 9.82
C HIS A 112 14.59 4.91 10.19
N GLY A 113 15.80 4.58 9.71
CA GLY A 113 16.49 3.33 10.01
C GLY A 113 16.03 2.17 9.15
N GLN A 114 15.69 1.04 9.79
CA GLN A 114 15.36 -0.22 9.11
C GLN A 114 14.41 -1.09 9.93
N CYS A 115 13.78 -2.07 9.28
CA CYS A 115 13.06 -3.14 9.97
C CYS A 115 13.06 -4.41 9.13
N THR A 116 12.75 -5.53 9.76
CA THR A 116 12.53 -6.80 9.05
C THR A 116 11.07 -7.20 9.15
N HIS A 117 10.41 -7.34 8.00
CA HIS A 117 9.07 -7.92 7.87
C HIS A 117 9.18 -9.39 7.48
N HIS A 118 8.36 -10.25 8.11
CA HIS A 118 8.18 -11.63 7.71
C HIS A 118 6.72 -11.84 7.29
N PHE A 119 6.51 -12.46 6.14
CA PHE A 119 5.20 -12.84 5.62
C PHE A 119 5.10 -14.35 5.63
N TYR A 120 4.00 -14.89 6.13
CA TYR A 120 3.74 -16.33 6.27
C TYR A 120 2.56 -16.72 5.41
N GLU A 121 2.51 -17.97 4.95
CA GLU A 121 1.34 -18.44 4.18
C GLU A 121 0.04 -18.38 5.02
N ASN A 122 0.13 -18.76 6.28
CA ASN A 122 -1.00 -18.68 7.20
C ASN A 122 -0.51 -18.79 8.67
N LEU A 123 -1.43 -18.56 9.62
CA LEU A 123 -1.14 -18.65 11.07
C LEU A 123 -0.78 -20.06 11.56
N HIS A 124 -1.05 -21.10 10.79
CA HIS A 124 -0.83 -22.50 11.19
C HIS A 124 0.51 -23.04 10.71
N ASP A 125 1.01 -22.52 9.59
CA ASP A 125 2.31 -22.88 9.03
C ASP A 125 3.23 -21.67 8.96
N LEU A 126 4.23 -21.65 9.83
CA LEU A 126 5.22 -20.57 9.97
C LEU A 126 6.59 -20.98 9.40
N THR A 127 6.68 -22.14 8.75
CA THR A 127 7.95 -22.69 8.27
C THR A 127 8.34 -22.14 6.92
N ASP A 128 7.36 -21.74 6.11
CA ASP A 128 7.57 -21.16 4.80
C ASP A 128 7.07 -19.70 4.78
N GLY A 129 7.90 -18.81 4.31
CA GLY A 129 7.56 -17.39 4.32
C GLY A 129 8.59 -16.53 3.60
N GLU A 130 8.20 -15.29 3.28
CA GLU A 130 9.08 -14.31 2.67
C GLU A 130 9.56 -13.30 3.71
N GLN A 131 10.88 -13.08 3.79
CA GLN A 131 11.49 -12.03 4.59
C GLN A 131 11.80 -10.82 3.74
N LEU A 132 11.48 -9.64 4.25
CA LEU A 132 11.83 -8.34 3.69
C LEU A 132 12.63 -7.54 4.70
N ASP A 133 13.84 -7.16 4.32
CA ASP A 133 14.62 -6.17 5.03
C ASP A 133 14.35 -4.79 4.39
N LEU A 134 13.68 -3.93 5.13
CA LEU A 134 13.23 -2.62 4.69
C LEU A 134 14.11 -1.53 5.29
N LYS A 135 14.34 -0.46 4.52
CA LYS A 135 15.15 0.70 4.89
C LYS A 135 14.37 2.00 4.81
N THR A 136 14.92 3.07 5.32
CA THR A 136 14.29 4.41 5.27
C THR A 136 13.75 4.74 3.89
N GLY A 137 12.47 5.12 3.83
CA GLY A 137 11.74 5.44 2.62
C GLY A 137 11.02 4.25 1.99
N ASP A 138 11.24 3.02 2.45
CA ASP A 138 10.46 1.87 1.99
C ASP A 138 9.05 1.91 2.57
N ILE A 139 8.05 1.63 1.73
CA ILE A 139 6.62 1.64 2.05
C ILE A 139 6.03 0.29 1.67
N CYS A 140 5.63 -0.48 2.67
CA CYS A 140 5.02 -1.78 2.48
C CYS A 140 3.50 -1.69 2.69
N ILE A 141 2.73 -2.02 1.67
CA ILE A 141 1.27 -2.08 1.72
C ILE A 141 0.85 -3.54 1.93
N ILE A 142 0.17 -3.79 3.03
CA ILE A 142 -0.22 -5.11 3.51
C ILE A 142 -1.75 -5.21 3.46
N PRO A 143 -2.30 -6.09 2.62
CA PRO A 143 -3.75 -6.29 2.51
C PRO A 143 -4.36 -6.95 3.74
N PRO A 144 -5.69 -6.89 3.88
CA PRO A 144 -6.41 -7.66 4.90
C PRO A 144 -6.11 -9.17 4.82
N ASN A 145 -6.11 -9.82 5.97
CA ASN A 145 -5.90 -11.26 6.16
C ASN A 145 -4.48 -11.76 5.81
N THR A 146 -3.54 -10.88 5.49
CA THR A 146 -2.15 -11.25 5.28
C THR A 146 -1.50 -11.59 6.61
N CYS A 147 -0.94 -12.81 6.73
CA CYS A 147 -0.23 -13.26 7.91
C CYS A 147 1.21 -12.72 7.90
N HIS A 148 1.56 -11.90 8.87
CA HIS A 148 2.88 -11.28 8.92
C HIS A 148 3.34 -10.95 10.34
N SER A 149 4.60 -10.56 10.44
CA SER A 149 5.20 -9.97 11.63
C SER A 149 6.24 -8.92 11.26
N ILE A 150 6.52 -8.01 12.18
CA ILE A 150 7.56 -6.99 12.04
C ILE A 150 8.51 -7.04 13.23
N SER A 151 9.78 -6.81 12.96
CA SER A 151 10.86 -6.81 13.95
C SER A 151 11.65 -5.51 13.87
N VAL A 152 11.71 -4.78 15.00
CA VAL A 152 12.46 -3.53 15.15
C VAL A 152 13.30 -3.61 16.42
N PHE A 153 14.58 -3.97 16.31
CA PHE A 153 15.50 -4.16 17.43
C PHE A 153 16.66 -3.16 17.43
N ASP A 154 16.40 -1.97 16.91
CA ASP A 154 17.25 -0.80 17.00
C ASP A 154 16.38 0.46 17.24
N ASP A 155 16.96 1.65 17.16
CA ASP A 155 16.22 2.90 17.33
C ASP A 155 15.47 3.36 16.08
N SER A 156 15.25 2.46 15.13
CA SER A 156 14.50 2.75 13.89
C SER A 156 13.05 3.15 14.16
N ILE A 157 12.51 3.98 13.28
CA ILE A 157 11.16 4.54 13.41
C ILE A 157 10.31 4.02 12.25
N ILE A 158 9.29 3.25 12.59
CA ILE A 158 8.31 2.73 11.66
C ILE A 158 6.95 3.37 11.97
N ILE A 159 6.31 3.89 10.95
CA ILE A 159 4.97 4.49 11.03
C ILE A 159 3.99 3.59 10.28
N ASN A 160 2.93 3.18 10.95
CA ASN A 160 1.86 2.37 10.38
C ASN A 160 0.61 3.23 10.18
N LEU A 161 0.02 3.17 8.97
CA LEU A 161 -1.31 3.66 8.70
C LEU A 161 -2.26 2.46 8.60
N LEU A 162 -3.24 2.42 9.48
CA LEU A 162 -4.28 1.39 9.52
C LEU A 162 -5.52 1.97 8.84
N ILE A 163 -6.00 1.35 7.76
CA ILE A 163 -7.00 1.95 6.88
C ILE A 163 -8.18 0.99 6.74
N ARG A 164 -9.39 1.45 7.07
CA ARG A 164 -10.60 0.66 6.87
C ARG A 164 -10.79 0.32 5.39
N THR A 165 -11.10 -0.94 5.12
CA THR A 165 -11.34 -1.43 3.74
C THR A 165 -12.46 -0.66 3.02
N LYS A 166 -13.42 -0.11 3.76
CA LYS A 166 -14.50 0.72 3.21
C LYS A 166 -13.95 2.01 2.59
N LEU A 167 -13.04 2.72 3.29
CA LEU A 167 -12.43 3.94 2.76
C LEU A 167 -11.65 3.64 1.48
N MET A 168 -10.89 2.55 1.46
CA MET A 168 -10.13 2.18 0.27
C MET A 168 -11.03 2.00 -0.96
N LYS A 169 -12.21 1.37 -0.80
CA LYS A 169 -13.17 1.23 -1.90
C LYS A 169 -13.71 2.57 -2.40
N GLU A 170 -13.97 3.51 -1.52
CA GLU A 170 -14.52 4.83 -1.85
C GLU A 170 -13.45 5.79 -2.39
N THR A 171 -12.31 5.88 -1.73
CA THR A 171 -11.21 6.79 -2.10
C THR A 171 -10.46 6.30 -3.34
N LEU A 172 -10.16 5.01 -3.42
CA LEU A 172 -9.51 4.42 -4.59
C LEU A 172 -10.38 4.52 -5.84
N SER A 173 -11.72 4.38 -5.72
CA SER A 173 -12.61 4.57 -6.87
C SER A 173 -12.56 5.99 -7.44
N ARG A 174 -12.24 6.99 -6.65
CA ARG A 174 -12.10 8.40 -7.06
C ARG A 174 -10.70 8.74 -7.57
N ILE A 175 -9.66 8.29 -6.87
CA ILE A 175 -8.25 8.63 -7.15
C ILE A 175 -7.68 7.69 -8.21
N LEU A 176 -8.06 6.42 -8.16
CA LEU A 176 -7.59 5.36 -9.04
C LEU A 176 -8.60 5.02 -10.15
N SER A 177 -9.57 5.90 -10.43
CA SER A 177 -10.58 5.70 -11.49
C SER A 177 -9.99 5.59 -12.90
N SER A 178 -8.70 5.76 -13.04
CA SER A 178 -7.95 5.59 -14.27
C SER A 178 -6.76 4.64 -14.04
N ASN A 179 -6.98 3.34 -14.33
CA ASN A 179 -5.97 2.39 -14.82
C ASN A 179 -4.64 2.30 -14.08
N HIS A 180 -4.65 2.06 -12.79
CA HIS A 180 -3.39 1.96 -12.06
C HIS A 180 -3.23 0.62 -11.37
N LEU A 181 -2.01 0.09 -11.45
CA LEU A 181 -1.53 -1.11 -10.81
C LEU A 181 -1.98 -1.23 -9.34
N LEU A 182 -2.02 -0.09 -8.60
CA LEU A 182 -2.56 -0.02 -7.25
C LEU A 182 -4.03 -0.39 -7.18
N PHE A 183 -4.88 0.10 -8.09
CA PHE A 183 -6.29 -0.23 -8.11
C PHE A 183 -6.50 -1.73 -8.34
N ASP A 184 -5.81 -2.29 -9.33
CA ASP A 184 -5.91 -3.72 -9.65
C ASP A 184 -5.41 -4.59 -8.49
N PHE A 185 -4.32 -4.20 -7.81
CA PHE A 185 -3.83 -4.85 -6.60
C PHE A 185 -4.87 -4.81 -5.48
N PHE A 186 -5.44 -3.64 -5.18
CA PHE A 186 -6.43 -3.52 -4.12
C PHE A 186 -7.75 -4.23 -4.46
N VAL A 187 -8.23 -4.14 -5.70
CA VAL A 187 -9.41 -4.91 -6.14
C VAL A 187 -9.15 -6.40 -5.96
N HIS A 188 -7.97 -6.88 -6.38
CA HIS A 188 -7.60 -8.28 -6.23
C HIS A 188 -7.56 -8.70 -4.76
N THR A 189 -6.86 -7.96 -3.91
CA THR A 189 -6.66 -8.32 -2.50
C THR A 189 -7.90 -8.12 -1.62
N LEU A 190 -8.77 -7.16 -1.94
CA LEU A 190 -10.02 -6.93 -1.21
C LEU A 190 -11.12 -7.97 -1.51
N TYR A 191 -11.04 -8.66 -2.66
CA TYR A 191 -12.02 -9.68 -3.06
C TYR A 191 -11.51 -11.11 -2.90
N ASN A 192 -10.21 -11.33 -2.73
CA ASN A 192 -9.62 -12.66 -2.52
C ASN A 192 -9.06 -12.77 -1.09
N LYS A 193 -9.65 -13.68 -0.30
CA LYS A 193 -9.32 -13.83 1.13
C LYS A 193 -8.07 -14.66 1.43
N ASP A 194 -7.48 -15.33 0.44
CA ASP A 194 -6.48 -16.37 0.64
C ASP A 194 -5.09 -15.97 0.11
N THR A 195 -4.75 -14.68 0.10
CA THR A 195 -3.48 -14.22 -0.45
C THR A 195 -2.60 -13.58 0.63
N SER A 196 -1.38 -14.10 0.80
CA SER A 196 -0.32 -13.47 1.61
C SER A 196 0.46 -12.46 0.76
N ASP A 197 -0.25 -11.60 0.04
CA ASP A 197 0.35 -10.65 -0.88
C ASP A 197 0.73 -9.34 -0.17
N PHE A 198 1.81 -8.72 -0.60
CA PHE A 198 2.17 -7.36 -0.24
C PHE A 198 2.61 -6.59 -1.48
N MET A 199 2.60 -5.26 -1.36
CA MET A 199 3.18 -4.35 -2.34
C MET A 199 4.20 -3.46 -1.66
N LEU A 200 5.42 -3.44 -2.17
CA LEU A 200 6.53 -2.65 -1.66
C LEU A 200 6.91 -1.56 -2.65
N PHE A 201 6.96 -0.32 -2.19
CA PHE A 201 7.55 0.82 -2.88
C PHE A 201 8.86 1.21 -2.22
N SER A 202 9.90 1.44 -3.02
CA SER A 202 11.14 2.05 -2.55
C SER A 202 11.18 3.50 -3.02
N THR A 203 11.11 4.45 -2.07
CA THR A 203 11.00 5.89 -2.38
C THR A 203 12.30 6.65 -2.18
N ASP A 204 13.39 5.96 -1.82
CA ASP A 204 14.69 6.56 -1.50
C ASP A 204 14.58 7.74 -0.50
N ALA A 205 13.71 7.58 0.51
CA ALA A 205 13.46 8.57 1.55
C ALA A 205 12.92 9.92 1.03
N ASP A 206 12.00 9.88 0.07
CA ASP A 206 11.39 11.09 -0.49
C ASP A 206 10.76 11.97 0.61
N GLN A 207 11.30 13.17 0.77
CA GLN A 207 10.94 14.08 1.85
C GLN A 207 9.47 14.56 1.76
N ARG A 208 8.86 14.57 0.57
CA ARG A 208 7.45 14.96 0.42
C ARG A 208 6.55 13.93 1.10
N ILE A 209 6.88 12.64 0.96
CA ILE A 209 6.13 11.54 1.60
C ILE A 209 6.37 11.55 3.10
N LEU A 210 7.63 11.67 3.54
CA LEU A 210 7.96 11.71 4.96
C LEU A 210 7.33 12.90 5.68
N ASN A 211 7.33 14.08 5.06
CA ASN A 211 6.66 15.26 5.62
C ASN A 211 5.14 15.08 5.68
N LEU A 212 4.55 14.47 4.64
CA LEU A 212 3.12 14.20 4.61
C LEU A 212 2.67 13.25 5.74
N LEU A 213 3.51 12.28 6.13
CA LEU A 213 3.26 11.44 7.29
C LEU A 213 3.25 12.24 8.60
N VAL A 214 4.18 13.19 8.75
CA VAL A 214 4.22 14.08 9.92
C VAL A 214 2.97 14.98 9.98
N ASP A 215 2.52 15.50 8.82
CA ASP A 215 1.27 16.25 8.71
C ASP A 215 0.06 15.40 9.13
N MET A 216 -0.02 14.16 8.65
CA MET A 216 -1.10 13.23 9.04
C MET A 216 -1.07 12.92 10.55
N MET A 217 0.11 12.74 11.14
CA MET A 217 0.24 12.53 12.58
C MET A 217 -0.20 13.75 13.36
N LEU A 218 0.14 14.96 12.89
CA LEU A 218 -0.27 16.21 13.50
C LEU A 218 -1.79 16.36 13.51
N GLU A 219 -2.46 16.06 12.38
CA GLU A 219 -3.92 16.06 12.30
C GLU A 219 -4.55 15.02 13.23
N ALA A 220 -3.98 13.82 13.33
CA ALA A 220 -4.44 12.76 14.22
C ALA A 220 -4.28 13.14 15.70
N CYS A 221 -3.25 13.89 16.09
CA CYS A 221 -3.03 14.37 17.43
C CYS A 221 -4.01 15.49 17.81
N GLU A 222 -4.12 16.51 16.94
CA GLU A 222 -4.89 17.72 17.24
C GLU A 222 -6.40 17.54 17.05
N ARG A 223 -6.83 16.68 16.15
CA ARG A 223 -8.24 16.39 15.81
C ARG A 223 -9.07 17.66 15.60
N ARG A 224 -8.52 18.59 14.83
CA ARG A 224 -9.24 19.82 14.44
C ARG A 224 -10.51 19.47 13.64
N PRO A 225 -11.51 20.35 13.56
CA PRO A 225 -12.64 20.13 12.66
C PRO A 225 -12.18 19.74 11.25
N TYR A 226 -12.77 18.69 10.68
CA TYR A 226 -12.42 18.11 9.35
C TYR A 226 -11.08 17.38 9.26
N TYR A 227 -10.45 17.00 10.38
CA TYR A 227 -9.16 16.25 10.37
C TYR A 227 -9.24 14.93 9.60
N GLN A 228 -10.39 14.25 9.62
CA GLN A 228 -10.56 13.02 8.86
C GLN A 228 -10.54 13.28 7.35
N GLN A 229 -11.23 14.32 6.89
CA GLN A 229 -11.20 14.71 5.48
C GLN A 229 -9.78 15.14 5.05
N ALA A 230 -9.05 15.82 5.92
CA ALA A 230 -7.66 16.16 5.68
C ALA A 230 -6.80 14.90 5.55
N SER A 231 -6.94 13.94 6.47
CA SER A 231 -6.22 12.65 6.43
C SER A 231 -6.56 11.84 5.19
N ASP A 232 -7.83 11.77 4.77
CA ASP A 232 -8.27 11.09 3.55
C ASP A 232 -7.64 11.72 2.30
N LEU A 233 -7.56 13.06 2.23
CA LEU A 233 -6.93 13.78 1.12
C LEU A 233 -5.41 13.60 1.10
N MET A 234 -4.76 13.60 2.26
CA MET A 234 -3.32 13.35 2.40
C MET A 234 -2.96 11.92 1.99
N LEU A 235 -3.77 10.92 2.36
CA LEU A 235 -3.62 9.56 1.88
C LEU A 235 -3.72 9.49 0.35
N GLY A 236 -4.69 10.19 -0.23
CA GLY A 236 -4.85 10.30 -1.67
C GLY A 236 -3.64 10.95 -2.36
N LEU A 237 -3.08 11.99 -1.75
CA LEU A 237 -1.87 12.66 -2.23
C LEU A 237 -0.65 11.74 -2.15
N MET A 238 -0.49 10.96 -1.06
CA MET A 238 0.55 9.96 -0.92
C MET A 238 0.48 8.93 -2.06
N PHE A 239 -0.69 8.36 -2.32
CA PHE A 239 -0.88 7.43 -3.43
C PHE A 239 -0.59 8.08 -4.79
N THR A 240 -0.91 9.35 -4.97
CA THR A 240 -0.59 10.10 -6.19
C THR A 240 0.93 10.21 -6.39
N TYR A 241 1.69 10.50 -5.34
CA TYR A 241 3.15 10.53 -5.41
C TYR A 241 3.72 9.14 -5.71
N LEU A 242 3.25 8.10 -5.01
CA LEU A 242 3.71 6.72 -5.23
C LEU A 242 3.48 6.26 -6.67
N GLN A 243 2.32 6.56 -7.24
CA GLN A 243 2.01 6.20 -8.62
C GLN A 243 2.83 6.96 -9.64
N ARG A 244 2.94 8.29 -9.47
CA ARG A 244 3.57 9.16 -10.45
C ARG A 244 5.08 8.99 -10.49
N ASP A 245 5.70 8.85 -9.30
CA ASP A 245 7.14 9.01 -9.17
C ASP A 245 7.85 7.67 -8.87
N PHE A 246 7.12 6.63 -8.40
CA PHE A 246 7.73 5.36 -7.92
C PHE A 246 7.09 4.10 -8.51
N SER A 247 6.27 4.21 -9.54
CA SER A 247 5.61 3.06 -10.18
C SER A 247 6.58 2.04 -10.78
N ASP A 248 7.77 2.47 -11.18
CA ASP A 248 8.80 1.60 -11.78
C ASP A 248 9.61 0.82 -10.72
N HIS A 249 9.46 1.17 -9.44
CA HIS A 249 10.18 0.58 -8.30
C HIS A 249 9.28 -0.23 -7.37
N ILE A 250 8.19 -0.80 -7.92
CA ILE A 250 7.25 -1.62 -7.15
C ILE A 250 7.75 -3.08 -7.14
N ARG A 251 7.75 -3.68 -5.95
CA ARG A 251 7.96 -5.12 -5.76
C ARG A 251 6.71 -5.75 -5.15
N PHE A 252 6.35 -6.93 -5.62
CA PHE A 252 5.29 -7.77 -5.07
C PHE A 252 5.85 -9.00 -4.38
N SER A 253 5.04 -9.63 -3.53
CA SER A 253 5.37 -10.89 -2.86
C SER A 253 5.78 -12.00 -3.84
N ARG A 254 6.65 -12.91 -3.39
CA ARG A 254 7.11 -14.08 -4.18
C ARG A 254 6.10 -15.22 -4.24
N ASN A 255 5.14 -15.30 -3.33
CA ASN A 255 4.11 -16.36 -3.27
C ASN A 255 3.17 -16.38 -4.49
N ALA A 256 3.52 -15.58 -5.46
CA ALA A 256 3.13 -15.68 -6.85
C ALA A 256 3.24 -17.07 -7.50
N ALA A 257 3.86 -18.05 -6.87
CA ALA A 257 4.10 -19.38 -7.48
C ALA A 257 2.86 -20.29 -7.54
N THR A 258 1.79 -20.02 -6.78
CA THR A 258 0.58 -20.86 -6.74
C THR A 258 -0.64 -20.25 -7.43
N GLY A 259 -0.45 -19.57 -8.57
CA GLY A 259 -1.55 -19.20 -9.47
C GLY A 259 -2.26 -17.88 -9.19
N ILE A 260 -2.20 -17.33 -8.00
CA ILE A 260 -2.86 -16.07 -7.60
C ILE A 260 -1.88 -14.90 -7.60
N GLY A 261 -0.68 -15.11 -7.12
CA GLY A 261 0.37 -14.09 -7.04
C GLY A 261 1.04 -13.73 -8.38
N HIS A 262 0.63 -14.37 -9.49
CA HIS A 262 1.10 -13.97 -10.83
C HIS A 262 0.40 -12.71 -11.37
N ILE A 263 -0.80 -12.38 -10.88
CA ILE A 263 -1.60 -11.29 -11.47
C ILE A 263 -0.93 -9.92 -11.30
N PRO A 264 -0.52 -9.47 -10.08
CA PRO A 264 0.11 -8.16 -9.92
C PRO A 264 1.40 -7.97 -10.74
N PRO A 265 2.38 -8.89 -10.73
CA PRO A 265 3.57 -8.76 -11.58
C PRO A 265 3.24 -8.74 -13.08
N ILE A 266 2.25 -9.52 -13.52
CA ILE A 266 1.82 -9.54 -14.91
C ILE A 266 1.13 -8.23 -15.28
N LEU A 267 0.27 -7.69 -14.41
CA LEU A 267 -0.35 -6.38 -14.60
C LEU A 267 0.70 -5.27 -14.69
N GLN A 268 1.68 -5.26 -13.80
CA GLN A 268 2.80 -4.32 -13.88
C GLN A 268 3.52 -4.42 -15.21
N TYR A 269 3.86 -5.62 -15.64
CA TYR A 269 4.51 -5.84 -16.92
C TYR A 269 3.62 -5.39 -18.10
N MET A 270 2.31 -5.66 -18.04
CA MET A 270 1.35 -5.18 -19.04
C MET A 270 1.30 -3.65 -19.11
N HIS A 271 1.37 -2.94 -17.99
CA HIS A 271 1.39 -1.48 -17.95
C HIS A 271 2.68 -0.89 -18.54
N GLN A 272 3.82 -1.54 -18.32
CA GLN A 272 5.11 -1.11 -18.88
C GLN A 272 5.29 -1.50 -20.35
N HIS A 273 4.66 -2.61 -20.78
CA HIS A 273 4.81 -3.22 -22.09
C HIS A 273 3.48 -3.41 -22.83
N TYR A 274 2.57 -2.45 -22.73
CA TYR A 274 1.23 -2.53 -23.34
C TYR A 274 1.24 -2.61 -24.87
N ASN A 275 2.34 -2.27 -25.52
CA ASN A 275 2.55 -2.45 -26.95
C ASN A 275 2.74 -3.93 -27.37
N GLN A 276 3.14 -4.81 -26.44
CA GLN A 276 3.28 -6.24 -26.67
C GLN A 276 1.91 -6.93 -26.71
N ASN A 277 1.81 -8.05 -27.44
CA ASN A 277 0.61 -8.88 -27.43
C ASN A 277 0.56 -9.82 -26.21
N VAL A 278 -0.61 -10.45 -25.98
CA VAL A 278 -0.82 -11.31 -24.80
C VAL A 278 0.04 -12.57 -24.83
N ASP A 279 0.42 -13.05 -26.03
CA ASP A 279 1.30 -14.22 -26.16
C ASP A 279 2.74 -13.88 -25.74
N GLU A 280 3.23 -12.71 -26.12
CA GLU A 280 4.55 -12.20 -25.69
C GLU A 280 4.60 -12.00 -24.18
N ILE A 281 3.54 -11.40 -23.61
CA ILE A 281 3.42 -11.22 -22.17
C ILE A 281 3.38 -12.59 -21.45
N ALA A 282 2.57 -13.52 -21.91
CA ALA A 282 2.50 -14.86 -21.35
C ALA A 282 3.86 -15.57 -21.42
N GLY A 283 4.56 -15.45 -22.56
CA GLY A 283 5.91 -16.01 -22.75
C GLY A 283 6.93 -15.46 -21.78
N HIS A 284 6.88 -14.17 -21.46
CA HIS A 284 7.76 -13.54 -20.46
C HIS A 284 7.63 -14.18 -19.06
N PHE A 285 6.42 -14.59 -18.69
CA PHE A 285 6.15 -15.26 -17.41
C PHE A 285 6.16 -16.80 -17.51
N HIS A 286 6.63 -17.36 -18.61
CA HIS A 286 6.64 -18.81 -18.88
C HIS A 286 5.24 -19.47 -18.78
N LEU A 287 4.20 -18.70 -19.08
CA LEU A 287 2.81 -19.14 -19.09
C LEU A 287 2.31 -19.33 -20.52
N ASN A 288 1.29 -20.18 -20.69
CA ASN A 288 0.54 -20.18 -21.95
C ASN A 288 -0.62 -19.18 -21.88
N THR A 289 -0.98 -18.62 -23.01
CA THR A 289 -2.03 -17.58 -23.14
C THR A 289 -3.39 -18.03 -22.62
N ALA A 290 -3.74 -19.30 -22.82
CA ALA A 290 -5.01 -19.84 -22.33
C ALA A 290 -5.05 -19.92 -20.80
N TYR A 291 -3.93 -20.30 -20.18
CA TYR A 291 -3.81 -20.29 -18.72
C TYR A 291 -3.85 -18.85 -18.18
N LEU A 292 -3.08 -17.93 -18.78
CA LEU A 292 -3.08 -16.51 -18.42
C LEU A 292 -4.49 -15.91 -18.49
N SER A 293 -5.23 -16.16 -19.56
CA SER A 293 -6.61 -15.66 -19.70
C SER A 293 -7.57 -16.25 -18.68
N ARG A 294 -7.44 -17.53 -18.34
CA ARG A 294 -8.25 -18.15 -17.26
C ARG A 294 -7.90 -17.60 -15.90
N LEU A 295 -6.62 -17.41 -15.62
CA LEU A 295 -6.11 -16.81 -14.40
C LEU A 295 -6.70 -15.40 -14.21
N PHE A 296 -6.58 -14.55 -15.22
CA PHE A 296 -7.15 -13.21 -15.20
C PHE A 296 -8.67 -13.23 -15.00
N LYS A 297 -9.40 -14.06 -15.76
CA LYS A 297 -10.86 -14.14 -15.65
C LYS A 297 -11.33 -14.61 -14.27
N LYS A 298 -10.57 -15.54 -13.64
CA LYS A 298 -10.85 -16.03 -12.29
C LYS A 298 -10.72 -14.92 -11.24
N HIS A 299 -9.71 -14.06 -11.36
CA HIS A 299 -9.31 -13.12 -10.32
C HIS A 299 -9.76 -11.67 -10.58
N THR A 300 -9.90 -11.25 -11.84
CA THR A 300 -10.28 -9.87 -12.20
C THR A 300 -11.65 -9.79 -12.90
N HIS A 301 -12.30 -10.94 -13.12
CA HIS A 301 -13.53 -11.07 -13.93
C HIS A 301 -13.37 -10.67 -15.40
N HIS A 302 -12.18 -10.26 -15.83
CA HIS A 302 -11.81 -9.94 -17.20
C HIS A 302 -10.74 -10.89 -17.72
N THR A 303 -10.70 -11.13 -19.01
CA THR A 303 -9.59 -11.87 -19.63
C THR A 303 -8.34 -11.02 -19.72
N ALA A 304 -7.16 -11.63 -19.86
CA ALA A 304 -5.91 -10.91 -20.10
C ALA A 304 -5.99 -9.98 -21.32
N ILE A 305 -6.69 -10.41 -22.39
CA ILE A 305 -6.92 -9.61 -23.61
C ILE A 305 -7.77 -8.37 -23.31
N GLU A 306 -8.86 -8.53 -22.54
CA GLU A 306 -9.72 -7.41 -22.14
C GLU A 306 -8.96 -6.41 -21.26
N THR A 307 -8.16 -6.92 -20.34
CA THR A 307 -7.31 -6.10 -19.46
C THR A 307 -6.27 -5.32 -20.26
N LEU A 308 -5.52 -5.98 -21.15
CA LEU A 308 -4.54 -5.31 -22.00
C LEU A 308 -5.20 -4.26 -22.93
N LYS A 309 -6.37 -4.58 -23.48
CA LYS A 309 -7.15 -3.64 -24.27
C LYS A 309 -7.52 -2.39 -23.48
N LYS A 310 -7.94 -2.55 -22.23
CA LYS A 310 -8.25 -1.45 -21.31
C LYS A 310 -7.02 -0.58 -21.11
N ILE A 311 -5.88 -1.16 -20.74
CA ILE A 311 -4.60 -0.46 -20.55
C ILE A 311 -4.21 0.35 -21.79
N ARG A 312 -4.31 -0.24 -22.98
CA ARG A 312 -4.04 0.44 -24.26
C ARG A 312 -4.95 1.64 -24.53
N MET A 313 -6.26 1.49 -24.24
CA MET A 313 -7.22 2.57 -24.47
C MET A 313 -6.97 3.78 -23.56
N GLU A 314 -6.54 3.54 -22.34
CA GLU A 314 -6.23 4.61 -21.40
C GLU A 314 -4.89 5.28 -21.72
N ALA A 315 -3.86 4.52 -22.05
CA ALA A 315 -2.61 5.08 -22.58
C ALA A 315 -2.88 5.95 -23.83
N ALA A 316 -3.75 5.49 -24.74
CA ALA A 316 -4.15 6.27 -25.91
C ALA A 316 -4.87 7.57 -25.53
N LYS A 317 -5.77 7.52 -24.55
CA LYS A 317 -6.44 8.72 -24.01
C LYS A 317 -5.43 9.72 -23.46
N ASP A 318 -4.45 9.27 -22.70
CA ASP A 318 -3.43 10.13 -22.11
C ASP A 318 -2.56 10.80 -23.18
N PHE A 319 -2.16 10.08 -24.23
CA PHE A 319 -1.49 10.68 -25.38
C PHE A 319 -2.36 11.70 -26.11
N LEU A 320 -3.67 11.45 -26.25
CA LEU A 320 -4.59 12.38 -26.89
C LEU A 320 -4.74 13.69 -26.13
N LEU A 321 -4.75 13.62 -24.79
CA LEU A 321 -4.92 14.78 -23.91
C LEU A 321 -3.63 15.57 -23.73
N ASN A 322 -2.51 14.86 -23.52
CA ASN A 322 -1.26 15.45 -23.06
C ASN A 322 -0.20 15.61 -24.16
N SER A 323 -0.50 15.24 -25.41
CA SER A 323 0.43 15.39 -26.52
C SER A 323 -0.23 15.89 -27.80
N HIS A 324 0.61 16.29 -28.76
CA HIS A 324 0.20 16.63 -30.15
C HIS A 324 0.40 15.45 -31.11
N MET A 325 0.73 14.27 -30.61
CA MET A 325 1.03 13.10 -31.43
C MET A 325 -0.13 12.77 -32.40
N PRO A 326 0.14 12.49 -33.66
CA PRO A 326 -0.88 12.05 -34.62
C PRO A 326 -1.61 10.79 -34.16
N VAL A 327 -2.88 10.64 -34.49
CA VAL A 327 -3.68 9.46 -34.07
C VAL A 327 -3.09 8.16 -34.61
N GLN A 328 -2.47 8.19 -35.77
CA GLN A 328 -1.75 7.06 -36.37
C GLN A 328 -0.58 6.62 -35.48
N ASP A 329 0.22 7.56 -35.03
CA ASP A 329 1.40 7.27 -34.18
C ASP A 329 0.96 6.78 -32.80
N ILE A 330 -0.09 7.37 -32.23
CA ILE A 330 -0.71 6.89 -30.98
C ILE A 330 -1.15 5.43 -31.15
N SER A 331 -1.87 5.10 -32.24
CA SER A 331 -2.31 3.73 -32.51
C SER A 331 -1.15 2.74 -32.47
N GLN A 332 -0.05 3.05 -33.14
CA GLN A 332 1.15 2.21 -33.19
C GLN A 332 1.83 2.12 -31.82
N THR A 333 2.00 3.25 -31.14
CA THR A 333 2.63 3.33 -29.81
C THR A 333 1.89 2.48 -28.78
N VAL A 334 0.54 2.46 -28.84
CA VAL A 334 -0.26 1.64 -27.92
C VAL A 334 -0.48 0.20 -28.41
N GLY A 335 0.23 -0.23 -29.46
CA GLY A 335 0.28 -1.63 -29.89
C GLY A 335 -0.84 -2.07 -30.84
N TYR A 336 -1.43 -1.13 -31.62
CA TYR A 336 -2.38 -1.45 -32.69
C TYR A 336 -1.72 -1.25 -34.06
N SER A 337 -1.63 -2.32 -34.83
CA SER A 337 -1.15 -2.28 -36.23
C SER A 337 -2.25 -1.80 -37.20
N ASP A 338 -3.52 -2.04 -36.87
CA ASP A 338 -4.68 -1.66 -37.68
C ASP A 338 -5.33 -0.39 -37.11
N ILE A 339 -5.12 0.74 -37.78
CA ILE A 339 -5.62 2.06 -37.37
C ILE A 339 -7.16 2.14 -37.40
N PRO A 340 -7.88 1.69 -38.43
CA PRO A 340 -9.33 1.59 -38.41
C PRO A 340 -9.89 0.82 -37.23
N PHE A 341 -9.29 -0.32 -36.89
CA PHE A 341 -9.69 -1.12 -35.74
C PHE A 341 -9.43 -0.38 -34.42
N PHE A 342 -8.30 0.31 -34.28
CA PHE A 342 -8.02 1.17 -33.14
C PHE A 342 -9.09 2.26 -32.98
N ILE A 343 -9.40 3.00 -34.04
CA ILE A 343 -10.40 4.10 -34.02
C ILE A 343 -11.78 3.59 -33.62
N SER A 344 -12.19 2.45 -34.17
CA SER A 344 -13.49 1.83 -33.82
C SER A 344 -13.53 1.34 -32.38
N THR A 345 -12.43 0.76 -31.90
CA THR A 345 -12.27 0.29 -30.51
C THR A 345 -12.30 1.46 -29.53
N PHE A 346 -11.57 2.53 -29.80
CA PHE A 346 -11.54 3.74 -28.98
C PHE A 346 -12.93 4.40 -28.92
N LYS A 347 -13.62 4.51 -30.07
CA LYS A 347 -15.00 5.05 -30.12
C LYS A 347 -15.98 4.19 -29.31
N LYS A 348 -15.84 2.87 -29.38
CA LYS A 348 -16.67 1.94 -28.58
C LYS A 348 -16.43 2.12 -27.08
N TYR A 349 -15.20 2.46 -26.70
CA TYR A 349 -14.79 2.57 -25.29
C TYR A 349 -15.16 3.94 -24.69
N TYR A 350 -14.95 5.03 -25.42
CA TYR A 350 -15.12 6.41 -24.92
C TYR A 350 -16.29 7.18 -25.57
N GLY A 351 -17.06 6.56 -26.46
CA GLY A 351 -18.22 7.17 -27.11
C GLY A 351 -17.88 8.13 -28.25
N ALA A 352 -16.61 8.49 -28.46
CA ALA A 352 -16.14 9.41 -29.47
C ALA A 352 -14.89 8.88 -30.19
N THR A 353 -14.67 9.30 -31.46
CA THR A 353 -13.41 8.98 -32.14
C THR A 353 -12.22 9.68 -31.47
N PRO A 354 -10.97 9.18 -31.58
CA PRO A 354 -9.80 9.83 -31.00
C PRO A 354 -9.67 11.33 -31.35
N LEU A 355 -9.93 11.71 -32.58
CA LEU A 355 -9.90 13.12 -33.02
C LEU A 355 -11.00 13.95 -32.36
N GLN A 356 -12.22 13.41 -32.29
CA GLN A 356 -13.34 14.08 -31.61
C GLN A 356 -13.06 14.22 -30.12
N TYR A 357 -12.53 13.18 -29.50
CA TYR A 357 -12.17 13.18 -28.08
C TYR A 357 -11.15 14.27 -27.77
N ARG A 358 -10.06 14.35 -28.53
CA ARG A 358 -9.03 15.41 -28.43
C ARG A 358 -9.63 16.81 -28.62
N LYS A 359 -10.51 17.00 -29.61
CA LYS A 359 -11.16 18.29 -29.89
C LYS A 359 -12.06 18.72 -28.73
N ASN A 360 -12.88 17.82 -28.22
CA ASN A 360 -13.80 18.10 -27.11
C ASN A 360 -13.05 18.49 -25.83
N ALA A 361 -11.96 17.80 -25.50
CA ALA A 361 -11.15 18.11 -24.32
C ALA A 361 -10.50 19.50 -24.41
N ARG A 362 -10.09 19.95 -25.62
CA ARG A 362 -9.49 21.27 -25.81
C ARG A 362 -10.53 22.41 -25.81
N CYS A 363 -11.78 22.12 -26.16
CA CYS A 363 -12.85 23.10 -26.13
C CYS A 363 -13.38 23.42 -24.73
N HIS A 364 -12.99 22.65 -23.72
CA HIS A 364 -13.38 22.84 -22.31
C HIS A 364 -12.31 23.53 -21.45
N VAL A 365 -11.19 23.96 -22.03
CA VAL A 365 -10.26 24.88 -21.39
C VAL A 365 -10.77 26.30 -21.62
N PRO A 366 -11.23 27.06 -20.62
CA PRO A 366 -11.57 28.45 -20.75
C PRO A 366 -10.34 29.20 -21.27
N SER A 367 -10.49 29.97 -22.35
CA SER A 367 -9.47 30.89 -22.80
C SER A 367 -9.39 32.07 -21.81
N ASP A 368 -8.69 31.87 -20.70
CA ASP A 368 -8.22 32.98 -19.89
C ASP A 368 -6.89 33.46 -20.43
N THR A 369 -6.97 34.34 -21.41
CA THR A 369 -5.93 35.35 -21.71
C THR A 369 -6.52 36.44 -22.61
N GLN A 370 -6.98 37.48 -22.01
CA GLN A 370 -6.75 38.85 -22.46
C GLN A 370 -6.62 39.77 -21.26
#